data_d745049dbd5bd2326a56c238cb10d756
#
_entry.id   d745049dbd5bd2326a56c238cb10d756
#
_cell.length_a   1.000
_cell.length_b   1.000
_cell.length_c   1.000
_cell.angle_alpha   90.00
_cell.angle_beta   90.00
_cell.angle_gamma   90.00
#
_symmetry.space_group_name_H-M   'P 1'
#
loop_
_entity.id
_entity.type
_entity.pdbx_description
1 polymer ?
#
loop_
_entity_poly.entity_id
_entity_poly.type
_entity_poly.pdbx_seq_one_letter_code
_entity_poly.pdbx_strand_id
1 'polypeptide(L)'
;MTANGGLPPLDAPQRVSGMRVPEAWVPPGKPEGLTSAAEDAWRQTGFLLGDDLRLIETGLDLQARFAGSGYVPAARTMTMAALASLWSRAFLSCSDAAALIRRGSYQSAVSLVRQAVEHVAAQAALPGEPEAFLDWAHHAYGRHEQARADEVGLGHYFAGEAIAEDEHLRAIYRAASDLGRPNFGPTALFVAGEASTRRYPLIFADEAFHLGWAELLLGWLLRIATRQLHIAMHAPDHFPAAQPLRDQVVAYVQEVERHLAGEDRCYLEEHLDAEERRRHLLVAFRRRPGDAPKRVLL
;
A
#
# COMPACT_ATOMS: atom_id res chain seq x y z
N MET A 1 24.37 -13.82 44.93
CA MET A 1 24.00 -14.80 43.88
C MET A 1 22.90 -14.17 43.08
N THR A 2 23.27 -13.47 42.01
CA THR A 2 22.34 -12.85 41.08
C THR A 2 21.89 -13.92 40.11
N ALA A 3 20.60 -14.32 40.20
CA ALA A 3 20.00 -15.19 39.23
C ALA A 3 20.02 -14.46 37.87
N ASN A 4 20.81 -14.94 36.95
CA ASN A 4 20.72 -14.58 35.53
C ASN A 4 19.32 -14.97 35.07
N GLY A 5 18.41 -13.98 35.02
CA GLY A 5 17.12 -14.12 34.39
C GLY A 5 17.25 -14.13 32.88
N GLY A 6 18.05 -15.06 32.35
CA GLY A 6 18.09 -15.32 30.93
C GLY A 6 16.73 -15.82 30.48
N LEU A 7 16.17 -15.21 29.44
CA LEU A 7 15.00 -15.74 28.75
C LEU A 7 15.24 -17.22 28.40
N PRO A 8 14.25 -18.09 28.55
CA PRO A 8 14.39 -19.46 28.12
C PRO A 8 14.81 -19.52 26.66
N PRO A 9 15.71 -20.46 26.29
CA PRO A 9 16.12 -20.60 24.90
C PRO A 9 14.90 -20.82 24.02
N LEU A 10 14.90 -20.16 22.83
CA LEU A 10 13.84 -20.22 21.81
C LEU A 10 13.87 -21.58 21.08
N ASP A 11 13.84 -22.69 21.80
CA ASP A 11 13.96 -24.03 21.24
C ASP A 11 12.73 -24.51 20.45
N ALA A 12 11.61 -23.77 20.53
CA ALA A 12 10.45 -24.04 19.71
C ALA A 12 9.75 -22.72 19.36
N PRO A 13 9.35 -22.50 18.08
CA PRO A 13 8.60 -21.34 17.71
C PRO A 13 7.28 -21.28 18.49
N GLN A 14 7.00 -20.14 19.11
CA GLN A 14 5.72 -19.95 19.80
C GLN A 14 4.59 -20.09 18.81
N ARG A 15 3.59 -20.90 19.15
CA ARG A 15 2.42 -21.10 18.29
C ARG A 15 1.41 -19.98 18.49
N VAL A 16 0.84 -19.51 17.39
CA VAL A 16 -0.28 -18.57 17.39
C VAL A 16 -1.57 -19.36 17.22
N SER A 17 -2.56 -19.07 18.07
CA SER A 17 -3.89 -19.69 18.01
C SER A 17 -4.95 -18.62 17.70
N GLY A 18 -6.09 -19.06 17.17
CA GLY A 18 -7.26 -18.19 17.00
C GLY A 18 -7.20 -17.21 15.84
N MET A 19 -6.29 -17.37 14.88
CA MET A 19 -6.29 -16.57 13.67
C MET A 19 -7.56 -16.82 12.85
N ARG A 20 -8.17 -15.71 12.41
CA ARG A 20 -9.31 -15.74 11.47
C ARG A 20 -8.82 -15.24 10.11
N VAL A 21 -9.17 -15.98 9.07
CA VAL A 21 -8.93 -15.59 7.68
C VAL A 21 -10.29 -15.49 7.00
N PRO A 22 -10.57 -14.42 6.26
CA PRO A 22 -11.78 -14.37 5.44
C PRO A 22 -11.79 -15.53 4.44
N GLU A 23 -12.94 -16.21 4.28
CA GLU A 23 -13.08 -17.28 3.29
C GLU A 23 -13.00 -16.75 1.86
N ALA A 24 -13.50 -15.51 1.66
CA ALA A 24 -13.41 -14.80 0.39
C ALA A 24 -13.31 -13.29 0.66
N TRP A 25 -12.67 -12.59 -0.26
CA TRP A 25 -12.72 -11.14 -0.30
C TRP A 25 -13.83 -10.70 -1.26
N VAL A 26 -14.63 -9.73 -0.83
CA VAL A 26 -15.69 -9.13 -1.65
C VAL A 26 -15.35 -7.67 -1.85
N PRO A 27 -15.32 -7.17 -3.11
CA PRO A 27 -15.08 -5.75 -3.37
C PRO A 27 -16.12 -4.87 -2.66
N PRO A 28 -15.69 -3.77 -2.04
CA PRO A 28 -16.62 -2.81 -1.45
C PRO A 28 -17.60 -2.28 -2.51
N GLY A 29 -18.90 -2.36 -2.23
CA GLY A 29 -19.93 -1.77 -3.06
C GLY A 29 -19.88 -0.24 -3.06
N LYS A 30 -20.69 0.39 -3.95
CA LYS A 30 -20.86 1.86 -3.93
C LYS A 30 -21.42 2.29 -2.56
N PRO A 31 -20.76 3.24 -1.85
CA PRO A 31 -21.29 3.76 -0.60
C PRO A 31 -22.61 4.50 -0.82
N GLU A 32 -23.48 4.46 0.20
CA GLU A 32 -24.69 5.27 0.22
C GLU A 32 -24.38 6.72 0.63
N GLY A 33 -25.21 7.66 0.22
CA GLY A 33 -25.13 9.07 0.65
C GLY A 33 -23.93 9.84 0.11
N LEU A 34 -23.38 9.43 -1.03
CA LEU A 34 -22.35 10.19 -1.74
C LEU A 34 -22.88 11.56 -2.19
N THR A 35 -22.00 12.56 -2.21
CA THR A 35 -22.30 13.84 -2.89
C THR A 35 -22.49 13.60 -4.39
N SER A 36 -23.15 14.52 -5.09
CA SER A 36 -23.31 14.40 -6.55
C SER A 36 -21.97 14.35 -7.29
N ALA A 37 -20.95 15.06 -6.79
CA ALA A 37 -19.60 15.02 -7.35
C ALA A 37 -18.95 13.66 -7.15
N ALA A 38 -19.05 13.09 -5.95
CA ALA A 38 -18.51 11.76 -5.63
C ALA A 38 -19.24 10.64 -6.39
N GLU A 39 -20.56 10.77 -6.59
CA GLU A 39 -21.32 9.83 -7.42
C GLU A 39 -20.87 9.85 -8.88
N ASP A 40 -20.67 11.06 -9.41
CA ASP A 40 -20.16 11.22 -10.77
C ASP A 40 -18.72 10.72 -10.90
N ALA A 41 -17.85 10.97 -9.90
CA ALA A 41 -16.50 10.41 -9.86
C ALA A 41 -16.51 8.89 -9.83
N TRP A 42 -17.40 8.29 -9.03
CA TRP A 42 -17.55 6.83 -8.98
C TRP A 42 -17.94 6.24 -10.33
N ARG A 43 -18.89 6.86 -11.01
CA ARG A 43 -19.35 6.47 -12.34
C ARG A 43 -18.25 6.62 -13.39
N GLN A 44 -17.58 7.78 -13.42
CA GLN A 44 -16.52 8.07 -14.40
C GLN A 44 -15.31 7.14 -14.20
N THR A 45 -14.88 6.90 -12.95
CA THR A 45 -13.80 5.96 -12.64
C THR A 45 -14.16 4.56 -13.12
N GLY A 46 -15.39 4.11 -12.87
CA GLY A 46 -15.85 2.79 -13.32
C GLY A 46 -15.89 2.65 -14.84
N PHE A 47 -16.24 3.73 -15.55
CA PHE A 47 -16.32 3.71 -17.02
C PHE A 47 -14.96 3.85 -17.70
N LEU A 48 -14.13 4.80 -17.24
CA LEU A 48 -12.85 5.12 -17.88
C LEU A 48 -11.70 4.22 -17.44
N LEU A 49 -11.73 3.73 -16.20
CA LEU A 49 -10.66 2.96 -15.58
C LEU A 49 -11.16 1.58 -15.10
N GLY A 50 -12.10 1.01 -15.83
CA GLY A 50 -12.68 -0.29 -15.49
C GLY A 50 -11.65 -1.42 -15.47
N ASP A 51 -10.66 -1.39 -16.36
CA ASP A 51 -9.57 -2.38 -16.37
C ASP A 51 -8.64 -2.23 -15.17
N ASP A 52 -8.33 -1.01 -14.74
CA ASP A 52 -7.58 -0.76 -13.51
C ASP A 52 -8.30 -1.35 -12.30
N LEU A 53 -9.59 -1.07 -12.18
CA LEU A 53 -10.40 -1.56 -11.07
C LEU A 53 -10.48 -3.10 -11.08
N ARG A 54 -10.69 -3.71 -12.24
CA ARG A 54 -10.72 -5.17 -12.40
C ARG A 54 -9.38 -5.78 -11.96
N LEU A 55 -8.26 -5.20 -12.38
CA LEU A 55 -6.93 -5.67 -11.97
C LEU A 55 -6.68 -5.49 -10.46
N ILE A 56 -7.12 -4.38 -9.86
CA ILE A 56 -7.04 -4.18 -8.41
C ILE A 56 -7.88 -5.23 -7.67
N GLU A 57 -9.12 -5.46 -8.10
CA GLU A 57 -10.01 -6.46 -7.52
C GLU A 57 -9.41 -7.87 -7.63
N THR A 58 -8.85 -8.21 -8.80
CA THR A 58 -8.13 -9.48 -9.01
C THR A 58 -6.92 -9.59 -8.10
N GLY A 59 -6.12 -8.52 -7.98
CA GLY A 59 -4.94 -8.49 -7.12
C GLY A 59 -5.27 -8.68 -5.64
N LEU A 60 -6.32 -8.03 -5.16
CA LEU A 60 -6.80 -8.16 -3.78
C LEU A 60 -7.36 -9.58 -3.51
N ASP A 61 -8.11 -10.16 -4.46
CA ASP A 61 -8.56 -11.55 -4.33
C ASP A 61 -7.38 -12.53 -4.26
N LEU A 62 -6.40 -12.38 -5.15
CA LEU A 62 -5.17 -13.20 -5.11
C LEU A 62 -4.43 -13.04 -3.79
N GLN A 63 -4.32 -11.81 -3.27
CA GLN A 63 -3.69 -11.56 -1.97
C GLN A 63 -4.43 -12.26 -0.84
N ALA A 64 -5.76 -12.17 -0.79
CA ALA A 64 -6.57 -12.83 0.23
C ALA A 64 -6.40 -14.35 0.20
N ARG A 65 -6.45 -14.95 -0.99
CA ARG A 65 -6.25 -16.40 -1.16
C ARG A 65 -4.83 -16.84 -0.86
N PHE A 66 -3.84 -16.05 -1.26
CA PHE A 66 -2.43 -16.35 -1.00
C PHE A 66 -2.11 -16.23 0.49
N ALA A 67 -2.58 -15.16 1.16
CA ALA A 67 -2.47 -15.03 2.60
C ALA A 67 -3.15 -16.20 3.31
N GLY A 68 -4.33 -16.62 2.86
CA GLY A 68 -5.05 -17.78 3.37
C GLY A 68 -4.23 -19.07 3.31
N SER A 69 -3.39 -19.25 2.30
CA SER A 69 -2.52 -20.43 2.17
C SER A 69 -1.49 -20.55 3.28
N GLY A 70 -1.03 -19.42 3.85
CA GLY A 70 -0.08 -19.36 4.97
C GLY A 70 -0.68 -19.76 6.32
N TYR A 71 -2.00 -19.86 6.42
CA TYR A 71 -2.67 -20.19 7.68
C TYR A 71 -2.85 -21.69 7.94
N VAL A 72 -1.90 -22.50 7.55
CA VAL A 72 -1.94 -23.94 7.83
C VAL A 72 -1.79 -24.19 9.35
N PRO A 73 -2.73 -24.91 10.01
CA PRO A 73 -2.79 -24.99 11.48
C PRO A 73 -1.54 -25.50 12.18
N ALA A 74 -0.74 -26.33 11.52
CA ALA A 74 0.37 -27.04 12.15
C ALA A 74 1.68 -26.20 12.30
N ALA A 75 1.83 -25.08 11.56
CA ALA A 75 3.10 -24.38 11.43
C ALA A 75 3.05 -22.88 11.80
N ARG A 76 2.07 -22.45 12.56
CA ARG A 76 1.91 -21.02 12.90
C ARG A 76 2.92 -20.57 13.95
N THR A 77 3.77 -19.63 13.57
CA THR A 77 4.76 -19.00 14.44
C THR A 77 4.42 -17.52 14.69
N MET A 78 5.07 -16.91 15.67
CA MET A 78 4.93 -15.46 15.92
C MET A 78 5.38 -14.63 14.71
N THR A 79 6.43 -15.05 14.00
CA THR A 79 6.91 -14.40 12.78
C THR A 79 5.85 -14.44 11.68
N MET A 80 5.20 -15.58 11.47
CA MET A 80 4.09 -15.69 10.52
C MET A 80 2.92 -14.78 10.90
N ALA A 81 2.60 -14.68 12.20
CA ALA A 81 1.53 -13.79 12.65
C ALA A 81 1.87 -12.32 12.40
N ALA A 82 3.12 -11.92 12.60
CA ALA A 82 3.59 -10.56 12.30
C ALA A 82 3.52 -10.27 10.80
N LEU A 83 4.04 -11.18 9.95
CA LEU A 83 3.95 -11.06 8.50
C LEU A 83 2.50 -10.94 8.02
N ALA A 84 1.61 -11.77 8.55
CA ALA A 84 0.19 -11.73 8.23
C ALA A 84 -0.48 -10.43 8.70
N SER A 85 -0.07 -9.88 9.84
CA SER A 85 -0.57 -8.60 10.35
C SER A 85 -0.15 -7.43 9.47
N LEU A 86 1.11 -7.39 9.03
CA LEU A 86 1.61 -6.40 8.08
C LEU A 86 0.89 -6.52 6.74
N TRP A 87 0.72 -7.76 6.26
CA TRP A 87 -0.06 -8.01 5.03
C TRP A 87 -1.48 -7.51 5.14
N SER A 88 -2.18 -7.86 6.23
CA SER A 88 -3.55 -7.41 6.48
C SER A 88 -3.68 -5.88 6.45
N ARG A 89 -2.73 -5.17 7.08
CA ARG A 89 -2.72 -3.70 7.08
C ARG A 89 -2.48 -3.11 5.70
N ALA A 90 -1.53 -3.65 4.93
CA ALA A 90 -1.30 -3.24 3.55
C ALA A 90 -2.53 -3.49 2.67
N PHE A 91 -3.12 -4.68 2.78
CA PHE A 91 -4.33 -5.09 2.06
C PHE A 91 -5.51 -4.14 2.32
N LEU A 92 -5.81 -3.87 3.60
CA LEU A 92 -6.89 -2.95 3.97
C LEU A 92 -6.62 -1.53 3.49
N SER A 93 -5.38 -1.04 3.64
CA SER A 93 -5.00 0.29 3.12
C SER A 93 -5.19 0.38 1.60
N CYS A 94 -4.85 -0.67 0.85
CA CYS A 94 -5.08 -0.70 -0.61
C CYS A 94 -6.56 -0.76 -0.96
N SER A 95 -7.36 -1.57 -0.27
CA SER A 95 -8.81 -1.69 -0.47
C SER A 95 -9.52 -0.34 -0.21
N ASP A 96 -9.21 0.29 0.92
CA ASP A 96 -9.79 1.58 1.30
C ASP A 96 -9.33 2.70 0.36
N ALA A 97 -8.05 2.72 -0.04
CA ALA A 97 -7.55 3.67 -1.02
C ALA A 97 -8.27 3.55 -2.36
N ALA A 98 -8.50 2.32 -2.84
CA ALA A 98 -9.26 2.08 -4.09
C ALA A 98 -10.69 2.65 -4.00
N ALA A 99 -11.37 2.43 -2.87
CA ALA A 99 -12.71 3.00 -2.62
C ALA A 99 -12.71 4.53 -2.59
N LEU A 100 -11.69 5.15 -1.96
CA LEU A 100 -11.50 6.60 -1.93
C LEU A 100 -11.22 7.18 -3.31
N ILE A 101 -10.37 6.53 -4.11
CA ILE A 101 -10.06 6.94 -5.48
C ILE A 101 -11.33 6.92 -6.34
N ARG A 102 -12.13 5.86 -6.24
CA ARG A 102 -13.38 5.72 -7.00
C ARG A 102 -14.36 6.85 -6.75
N ARG A 103 -14.39 7.43 -5.54
CA ARG A 103 -15.27 8.55 -5.19
C ARG A 103 -14.61 9.93 -5.29
N GLY A 104 -13.40 10.04 -5.86
CA GLY A 104 -12.70 11.30 -6.04
C GLY A 104 -11.95 11.85 -4.82
N SER A 105 -11.87 11.10 -3.72
CA SER A 105 -11.15 11.51 -2.50
C SER A 105 -9.64 11.21 -2.59
N TYR A 106 -8.97 11.79 -3.59
CA TYR A 106 -7.56 11.46 -3.94
C TYR A 106 -6.58 11.81 -2.83
N GLN A 107 -6.74 12.97 -2.19
CA GLN A 107 -5.85 13.42 -1.12
C GLN A 107 -5.81 12.42 0.05
N SER A 108 -6.96 11.90 0.45
CA SER A 108 -7.05 10.89 1.51
C SER A 108 -6.45 9.56 1.07
N ALA A 109 -6.64 9.18 -0.20
CA ALA A 109 -6.07 7.96 -0.76
C ALA A 109 -4.53 7.97 -0.75
N VAL A 110 -3.87 9.12 -0.99
CA VAL A 110 -2.40 9.26 -0.93
C VAL A 110 -1.84 8.79 0.42
N SER A 111 -2.49 9.14 1.53
CA SER A 111 -2.04 8.73 2.86
C SER A 111 -2.11 7.22 3.06
N LEU A 112 -3.16 6.58 2.57
CA LEU A 112 -3.31 5.12 2.64
C LEU A 112 -2.33 4.40 1.71
N VAL A 113 -2.08 4.93 0.53
CA VAL A 113 -1.05 4.42 -0.40
C VAL A 113 0.32 4.44 0.28
N ARG A 114 0.69 5.57 0.91
CA ARG A 114 1.95 5.67 1.65
C ARG A 114 2.04 4.62 2.77
N GLN A 115 1.00 4.47 3.57
CA GLN A 115 0.95 3.45 4.62
C GLN A 115 1.08 2.03 4.06
N ALA A 116 0.40 1.74 2.94
CA ALA A 116 0.50 0.43 2.30
C ALA A 116 1.95 0.10 1.90
N VAL A 117 2.68 1.08 1.33
CA VAL A 117 4.11 0.91 1.01
C VAL A 117 4.93 0.57 2.24
N GLU A 118 4.74 1.30 3.36
CA GLU A 118 5.46 1.04 4.61
C GLU A 118 5.20 -0.39 5.13
N HIS A 119 3.96 -0.86 5.05
CA HIS A 119 3.63 -2.22 5.51
C HIS A 119 4.16 -3.31 4.58
N VAL A 120 4.15 -3.10 3.26
CA VAL A 120 4.73 -4.03 2.29
C VAL A 120 6.25 -4.11 2.46
N ALA A 121 6.91 -2.97 2.65
CA ALA A 121 8.35 -2.92 2.90
C ALA A 121 8.73 -3.59 4.24
N ALA A 122 7.95 -3.35 5.29
CA ALA A 122 8.13 -4.02 6.57
C ALA A 122 7.94 -5.55 6.46
N GLN A 123 6.98 -6.00 5.65
CA GLN A 123 6.77 -7.42 5.35
C GLN A 123 7.97 -8.03 4.60
N ALA A 124 8.61 -7.26 3.71
CA ALA A 124 9.80 -7.71 3.01
C ALA A 124 11.03 -7.81 3.91
N ALA A 125 11.20 -6.85 4.83
CA ALA A 125 12.35 -6.78 5.74
C ALA A 125 12.29 -7.81 6.88
N LEU A 126 11.11 -8.10 7.42
CA LEU A 126 10.94 -8.94 8.60
C LEU A 126 11.61 -10.33 8.54
N PRO A 127 11.62 -11.06 7.42
CA PRO A 127 12.33 -12.34 7.34
C PRO A 127 13.86 -12.23 7.47
N GLY A 128 14.45 -11.06 7.19
CA GLY A 128 15.87 -10.77 7.37
C GLY A 128 16.24 -10.38 8.82
N GLU A 129 15.25 -10.01 9.63
CA GLU A 129 15.42 -9.50 11.00
C GLU A 129 14.63 -10.33 12.05
N PRO A 130 14.64 -11.69 11.97
CA PRO A 130 13.78 -12.51 12.82
C PRO A 130 14.15 -12.40 14.29
N GLU A 131 15.44 -12.27 14.62
CA GLU A 131 15.94 -12.18 16.00
C GLU A 131 15.48 -10.87 16.65
N ALA A 132 15.65 -9.73 15.99
CA ALA A 132 15.22 -8.43 16.50
C ALA A 132 13.70 -8.39 16.72
N PHE A 133 12.93 -9.00 15.82
CA PHE A 133 11.47 -9.11 15.99
C PHE A 133 11.11 -10.01 17.17
N LEU A 134 11.76 -11.16 17.32
CA LEU A 134 11.50 -12.09 18.42
C LEU A 134 11.89 -11.49 19.76
N ASP A 135 13.02 -10.80 19.85
CA ASP A 135 13.45 -10.08 21.04
C ASP A 135 12.44 -9.00 21.44
N TRP A 136 11.98 -8.21 20.47
CA TRP A 136 10.92 -7.25 20.71
C TRP A 136 9.63 -7.94 21.20
N ALA A 137 9.19 -9.02 20.54
CA ALA A 137 7.98 -9.75 20.91
C ALA A 137 8.09 -10.35 22.32
N HIS A 138 9.24 -10.88 22.70
CA HIS A 138 9.49 -11.36 24.05
C HIS A 138 9.37 -10.24 25.08
N HIS A 139 9.96 -9.09 24.83
CA HIS A 139 9.83 -7.94 25.72
C HIS A 139 8.40 -7.42 25.80
N ALA A 140 7.70 -7.37 24.67
CA ALA A 140 6.33 -6.84 24.58
C ALA A 140 5.29 -7.79 25.20
N TYR A 141 5.44 -9.10 25.01
CA TYR A 141 4.43 -10.10 25.40
C TYR A 141 4.86 -11.02 26.54
N GLY A 142 6.15 -11.22 26.78
CA GLY A 142 6.67 -12.15 27.78
C GLY A 142 6.51 -11.71 29.24
N ARG A 143 6.15 -10.46 29.49
CA ARG A 143 6.01 -9.88 30.84
C ARG A 143 4.56 -9.74 31.33
N HIS A 144 3.64 -10.45 30.73
CA HIS A 144 2.21 -10.26 30.95
C HIS A 144 1.73 -10.42 32.40
N GLU A 145 2.42 -11.14 33.25
CA GLU A 145 1.99 -11.38 34.62
C GLU A 145 2.59 -10.41 35.65
N GLN A 146 3.68 -9.73 35.34
CA GLN A 146 4.38 -8.85 36.28
C GLN A 146 4.40 -7.36 35.87
N ALA A 147 4.11 -7.01 34.64
CA ALA A 147 4.39 -5.70 34.09
C ALA A 147 3.13 -4.87 33.75
N ARG A 148 2.20 -4.74 34.67
CA ARG A 148 1.18 -3.65 34.57
C ARG A 148 1.77 -2.25 34.80
N ALA A 149 3.05 -2.13 35.09
CA ALA A 149 3.70 -0.88 35.47
C ALA A 149 4.84 -0.44 34.53
N ASP A 150 5.31 -1.28 33.61
CA ASP A 150 6.41 -0.92 32.73
C ASP A 150 5.89 -0.44 31.38
N GLU A 151 6.37 0.73 30.92
CA GLU A 151 6.14 1.19 29.55
C GLU A 151 6.77 0.18 28.57
N VAL A 152 5.93 -0.42 27.74
CA VAL A 152 6.40 -1.31 26.67
C VAL A 152 6.61 -0.46 25.42
N GLY A 153 7.86 -0.35 24.96
CA GLY A 153 8.17 0.29 23.70
C GLY A 153 7.61 -0.51 22.52
N LEU A 154 6.58 0.02 21.85
CA LEU A 154 5.99 -0.59 20.66
C LEU A 154 6.62 -0.09 19.34
N GLY A 155 7.59 0.82 19.44
CA GLY A 155 8.25 1.43 18.29
C GLY A 155 9.43 0.61 17.80
N HIS A 156 9.19 -0.24 16.79
CA HIS A 156 10.26 -0.86 16.03
C HIS A 156 9.97 -0.62 14.54
N TYR A 157 10.80 0.23 13.90
CA TYR A 157 10.64 0.58 12.50
C TYR A 157 11.84 0.06 11.71
N PHE A 158 11.60 -0.91 10.84
CA PHE A 158 12.62 -1.58 10.03
C PHE A 158 12.32 -1.56 8.52
N ALA A 159 11.31 -0.80 8.10
CA ALA A 159 10.92 -0.73 6.68
C ALA A 159 11.81 0.17 5.83
N GLY A 160 12.62 1.04 6.44
CA GLY A 160 13.34 2.10 5.72
C GLY A 160 14.33 1.57 4.68
N GLU A 161 15.11 0.55 5.00
CA GLU A 161 16.07 -0.07 4.07
C GLU A 161 15.35 -0.78 2.94
N ALA A 162 14.32 -1.56 3.22
CA ALA A 162 13.53 -2.25 2.21
C ALA A 162 12.84 -1.28 1.24
N ILE A 163 12.38 -0.09 1.72
CA ILE A 163 11.89 0.98 0.84
C ILE A 163 13.03 1.53 -0.03
N ALA A 164 14.22 1.71 0.54
CA ALA A 164 15.35 2.29 -0.19
C ALA A 164 15.87 1.36 -1.29
N GLU A 165 15.83 0.06 -1.07
CA GLU A 165 16.28 -0.97 -2.02
C GLU A 165 15.31 -1.21 -3.17
N ASP A 166 14.01 -1.10 -2.92
CA ASP A 166 12.98 -1.32 -3.93
C ASP A 166 12.66 -0.03 -4.69
N GLU A 167 13.02 0.03 -5.96
CA GLU A 167 12.84 1.23 -6.80
C GLU A 167 11.39 1.70 -6.86
N HIS A 168 10.45 0.77 -7.04
CA HIS A 168 9.02 1.12 -7.15
C HIS A 168 8.44 1.58 -5.82
N LEU A 169 8.71 0.85 -4.74
CA LEU A 169 8.24 1.24 -3.40
C LEU A 169 8.84 2.59 -2.99
N ARG A 170 10.14 2.80 -3.27
CA ARG A 170 10.83 4.06 -3.00
C ARG A 170 10.21 5.25 -3.73
N ALA A 171 9.95 5.10 -5.03
CA ALA A 171 9.35 6.17 -5.84
C ALA A 171 7.96 6.53 -5.33
N ILE A 172 7.10 5.53 -5.09
CA ILE A 172 5.75 5.73 -4.55
C ILE A 172 5.81 6.38 -3.16
N TYR A 173 6.64 5.86 -2.26
CA TYR A 173 6.77 6.36 -0.88
C TYR A 173 7.16 7.83 -0.84
N ARG A 174 8.18 8.22 -1.63
CA ARG A 174 8.67 9.59 -1.70
C ARG A 174 7.61 10.53 -2.22
N ALA A 175 7.01 10.18 -3.37
CA ALA A 175 5.96 11.00 -3.96
C ALA A 175 4.73 11.12 -3.07
N ALA A 176 4.24 10.01 -2.50
CA ALA A 176 3.12 10.03 -1.58
C ALA A 176 3.43 10.81 -0.29
N SER A 177 4.70 10.78 0.18
CA SER A 177 5.13 11.60 1.31
C SER A 177 5.11 13.08 0.98
N ASP A 178 5.59 13.48 -0.21
CA ASP A 178 5.59 14.87 -0.64
C ASP A 178 4.16 15.39 -0.88
N LEU A 179 3.31 14.59 -1.51
CA LEU A 179 1.90 14.92 -1.74
C LEU A 179 1.09 14.98 -0.44
N GLY A 180 1.42 14.14 0.55
CA GLY A 180 0.71 14.06 1.83
C GLY A 180 1.14 15.13 2.84
N ARG A 181 2.25 15.85 2.61
CA ARG A 181 2.72 16.92 3.48
C ARG A 181 1.98 18.23 3.19
N PRO A 182 1.87 19.13 4.19
CA PRO A 182 1.23 20.44 4.01
C PRO A 182 2.16 21.42 3.27
N ASN A 183 2.84 20.96 2.23
CA ASN A 183 3.65 21.79 1.35
C ASN A 183 2.75 22.61 0.43
N PHE A 184 3.13 23.86 0.13
CA PHE A 184 2.28 24.76 -0.65
C PHE A 184 1.98 24.22 -2.06
N GLY A 185 2.99 23.72 -2.78
CA GLY A 185 2.82 23.19 -4.14
C GLY A 185 1.84 22.01 -4.22
N PRO A 186 2.08 20.89 -3.51
CA PRO A 186 1.14 19.78 -3.43
C PRO A 186 -0.25 20.19 -2.93
N THR A 187 -0.32 21.06 -1.92
CA THR A 187 -1.61 21.57 -1.42
C THR A 187 -2.36 22.32 -2.51
N ALA A 188 -1.68 23.25 -3.22
CA ALA A 188 -2.29 23.99 -4.32
C ALA A 188 -2.73 23.09 -5.48
N LEU A 189 -2.00 22.01 -5.76
CA LEU A 189 -2.34 21.05 -6.80
C LEU A 189 -3.68 20.34 -6.53
N PHE A 190 -4.00 20.06 -5.25
CA PHE A 190 -5.29 19.46 -4.88
C PHE A 190 -6.43 20.48 -4.78
N VAL A 191 -6.19 21.67 -4.23
CA VAL A 191 -7.25 22.63 -3.91
C VAL A 191 -7.40 23.78 -4.90
N ALA A 192 -6.39 23.99 -5.75
CA ALA A 192 -6.33 25.07 -6.71
C ALA A 192 -5.78 24.64 -8.07
N GLY A 193 -5.98 23.36 -8.45
CA GLY A 193 -5.43 22.75 -9.65
C GLY A 193 -5.79 23.45 -10.97
N GLU A 194 -6.83 24.26 -11.00
CA GLU A 194 -7.24 25.11 -12.15
C GLU A 194 -6.78 26.56 -12.00
N ALA A 195 -5.92 26.86 -11.02
CA ALA A 195 -5.41 28.20 -10.80
C ALA A 195 -4.52 28.67 -11.95
N SER A 196 -4.60 29.97 -12.23
CA SER A 196 -3.72 30.67 -13.17
C SER A 196 -3.26 31.98 -12.54
N THR A 197 -2.29 32.67 -13.19
CA THR A 197 -1.82 33.99 -12.72
C THR A 197 -2.93 35.05 -12.68
N ARG A 198 -4.03 34.84 -13.41
CA ARG A 198 -5.18 35.76 -13.47
C ARG A 198 -6.34 35.32 -12.61
N ARG A 199 -6.42 34.04 -12.25
CA ARG A 199 -7.52 33.48 -11.52
C ARG A 199 -7.05 32.34 -10.62
N TYR A 200 -7.30 32.46 -9.34
CA TYR A 200 -6.97 31.45 -8.35
C TYR A 200 -8.24 30.91 -7.68
N PRO A 201 -8.94 29.97 -8.33
CA PRO A 201 -10.10 29.34 -7.72
C PRO A 201 -9.64 28.43 -6.60
N LEU A 202 -10.25 28.54 -5.45
CA LEU A 202 -10.10 27.63 -4.33
C LEU A 202 -11.30 26.70 -4.31
N ILE A 203 -11.04 25.40 -4.31
CA ILE A 203 -12.08 24.38 -4.20
C ILE A 203 -11.99 23.74 -2.83
N PHE A 204 -13.07 23.85 -2.07
CA PHE A 204 -13.15 23.24 -0.74
C PHE A 204 -13.83 21.87 -0.82
N ALA A 205 -13.18 20.82 -0.23
CA ALA A 205 -13.70 19.46 -0.17
C ALA A 205 -14.10 18.90 -1.57
N ASP A 206 -13.22 19.05 -2.55
CA ASP A 206 -13.47 18.57 -3.92
C ASP A 206 -13.40 17.03 -3.96
N GLU A 207 -14.46 16.41 -4.42
CA GLU A 207 -14.57 14.99 -4.75
C GLU A 207 -14.83 14.77 -6.24
N ALA A 208 -14.57 15.78 -7.09
CA ALA A 208 -14.80 15.66 -8.51
C ALA A 208 -13.79 14.72 -9.17
N PHE A 209 -14.25 14.02 -10.20
CA PHE A 209 -13.39 13.15 -10.99
C PHE A 209 -12.19 13.91 -11.59
N HIS A 210 -11.03 13.30 -11.48
CA HIS A 210 -9.79 13.77 -12.09
C HIS A 210 -8.99 12.59 -12.62
N LEU A 211 -8.90 12.47 -13.95
CA LEU A 211 -8.29 11.31 -14.60
C LEU A 211 -6.86 11.06 -14.15
N GLY A 212 -6.00 12.08 -14.18
CA GLY A 212 -4.58 11.92 -13.83
C GLY A 212 -4.36 11.45 -12.38
N TRP A 213 -5.14 11.97 -11.42
CA TRP A 213 -5.07 11.45 -10.05
C TRP A 213 -5.53 10.00 -9.95
N ALA A 214 -6.62 9.65 -10.61
CA ALA A 214 -7.14 8.29 -10.58
C ALA A 214 -6.15 7.31 -11.24
N GLU A 215 -5.63 7.62 -12.43
CA GLU A 215 -4.63 6.80 -13.14
C GLU A 215 -3.35 6.58 -12.31
N LEU A 216 -2.82 7.67 -11.72
CA LEU A 216 -1.61 7.62 -10.91
C LEU A 216 -1.79 6.72 -9.68
N LEU A 217 -2.83 6.99 -8.89
CA LEU A 217 -3.04 6.30 -7.63
C LEU A 217 -3.46 4.84 -7.82
N LEU A 218 -4.31 4.54 -8.81
CA LEU A 218 -4.65 3.15 -9.16
C LEU A 218 -3.40 2.40 -9.67
N GLY A 219 -2.56 3.05 -10.48
CA GLY A 219 -1.28 2.49 -10.91
C GLY A 219 -0.35 2.18 -9.73
N TRP A 220 -0.29 3.03 -8.72
CA TRP A 220 0.47 2.76 -7.50
C TRP A 220 -0.09 1.58 -6.71
N LEU A 221 -1.42 1.46 -6.59
CA LEU A 221 -2.04 0.33 -5.93
C LEU A 221 -1.74 -1.00 -6.65
N LEU A 222 -1.74 -1.00 -7.98
CA LEU A 222 -1.35 -2.17 -8.78
C LEU A 222 0.10 -2.59 -8.53
N ARG A 223 1.04 -1.63 -8.49
CA ARG A 223 2.44 -1.92 -8.17
C ARG A 223 2.63 -2.43 -6.74
N ILE A 224 1.93 -1.85 -5.77
CA ILE A 224 1.96 -2.33 -4.38
C ILE A 224 1.43 -3.76 -4.29
N ALA A 225 0.30 -4.05 -4.95
CA ALA A 225 -0.30 -5.37 -4.96
C ALA A 225 0.63 -6.43 -5.59
N THR A 226 1.23 -6.12 -6.74
CA THR A 226 2.19 -7.03 -7.40
C THR A 226 3.43 -7.25 -6.53
N ARG A 227 3.95 -6.18 -5.90
CA ARG A 227 5.12 -6.30 -5.03
C ARG A 227 4.83 -7.14 -3.80
N GLN A 228 3.68 -6.97 -3.17
CA GLN A 228 3.29 -7.76 -2.00
C GLN A 228 3.15 -9.25 -2.35
N LEU A 229 2.53 -9.58 -3.46
CA LEU A 229 2.43 -10.95 -3.95
C LEU A 229 3.81 -11.53 -4.30
N HIS A 230 4.70 -10.74 -4.90
CA HIS A 230 6.07 -11.14 -5.19
C HIS A 230 6.83 -11.52 -3.93
N ILE A 231 6.79 -10.68 -2.89
CA ILE A 231 7.41 -10.95 -1.58
C ILE A 231 6.89 -12.27 -1.00
N ALA A 232 5.59 -12.49 -1.02
CA ALA A 232 4.99 -13.71 -0.50
C ALA A 232 5.41 -14.96 -1.30
N MET A 233 5.53 -14.84 -2.62
CA MET A 233 5.99 -15.94 -3.48
C MET A 233 7.44 -16.37 -3.19
N HIS A 234 8.27 -15.43 -2.71
CA HIS A 234 9.68 -15.70 -2.35
C HIS A 234 9.84 -16.16 -0.88
N ALA A 235 8.76 -16.26 -0.14
CA ALA A 235 8.73 -16.74 1.24
C ALA A 235 7.85 -18.01 1.38
N PRO A 236 8.17 -19.13 0.68
CA PRO A 236 7.32 -20.33 0.64
C PRO A 236 7.17 -21.00 2.01
N ASP A 237 8.14 -20.86 2.90
CA ASP A 237 8.08 -21.41 4.25
C ASP A 237 7.00 -20.70 5.10
N HIS A 238 6.71 -19.44 4.78
CA HIS A 238 5.69 -18.66 5.46
C HIS A 238 4.33 -18.70 4.72
N PHE A 239 4.37 -18.79 3.39
CA PHE A 239 3.18 -18.75 2.53
C PHE A 239 3.21 -19.92 1.53
N PRO A 240 2.92 -21.15 1.96
CA PRO A 240 3.01 -22.36 1.13
C PRO A 240 1.82 -22.49 0.16
N ALA A 241 1.69 -21.55 -0.74
CA ALA A 241 0.63 -21.57 -1.75
C ALA A 241 0.84 -22.71 -2.76
N ALA A 242 -0.25 -23.37 -3.14
CA ALA A 242 -0.25 -24.39 -4.16
C ALA A 242 0.15 -23.83 -5.53
N GLN A 243 0.78 -24.66 -6.39
CA GLN A 243 1.28 -24.25 -7.69
C GLN A 243 0.24 -23.55 -8.56
N PRO A 244 -1.03 -23.99 -8.67
CA PRO A 244 -2.02 -23.28 -9.47
C PRO A 244 -2.29 -21.84 -9.02
N LEU A 245 -2.20 -21.54 -7.72
CA LEU A 245 -2.35 -20.17 -7.22
C LEU A 245 -1.09 -19.34 -7.54
N ARG A 246 0.09 -19.93 -7.44
CA ARG A 246 1.35 -19.30 -7.83
C ARG A 246 1.36 -18.92 -9.32
N ASP A 247 0.87 -19.82 -10.18
CA ASP A 247 0.76 -19.58 -11.62
C ASP A 247 -0.21 -18.41 -11.92
N GLN A 248 -1.33 -18.33 -11.19
CA GLN A 248 -2.25 -17.20 -11.29
C GLN A 248 -1.60 -15.87 -10.89
N VAL A 249 -0.77 -15.86 -9.83
CA VAL A 249 -0.02 -14.67 -9.43
C VAL A 249 0.96 -14.24 -10.52
N VAL A 250 1.70 -15.19 -11.13
CA VAL A 250 2.62 -14.88 -12.23
C VAL A 250 1.87 -14.26 -13.41
N ALA A 251 0.76 -14.86 -13.82
CA ALA A 251 -0.07 -14.34 -14.91
C ALA A 251 -0.61 -12.93 -14.60
N TYR A 252 -1.09 -12.71 -13.38
CA TYR A 252 -1.56 -11.41 -12.90
C TYR A 252 -0.46 -10.34 -12.95
N VAL A 253 0.74 -10.64 -12.45
CA VAL A 253 1.87 -9.70 -12.49
C VAL A 253 2.20 -9.29 -13.92
N GLN A 254 2.24 -10.27 -14.86
CA GLN A 254 2.49 -9.99 -16.27
C GLN A 254 1.37 -9.14 -16.91
N GLU A 255 0.13 -9.35 -16.52
CA GLU A 255 -1.00 -8.56 -17.01
C GLU A 255 -0.93 -7.11 -16.49
N VAL A 256 -0.60 -6.91 -15.21
CA VAL A 256 -0.41 -5.58 -14.61
C VAL A 256 0.73 -4.83 -15.28
N GLU A 257 1.89 -5.47 -15.50
CA GLU A 257 3.03 -4.83 -16.17
C GLU A 257 2.66 -4.37 -17.60
N ARG A 258 1.97 -5.20 -18.38
CA ARG A 258 1.48 -4.81 -19.71
C ARG A 258 0.49 -3.66 -19.65
N HIS A 259 -0.41 -3.67 -18.67
CA HIS A 259 -1.40 -2.61 -18.49
C HIS A 259 -0.75 -1.28 -18.12
N LEU A 260 0.22 -1.29 -17.21
CA LEU A 260 0.92 -0.09 -16.77
C LEU A 260 1.92 0.47 -17.80
N ALA A 261 2.33 -0.33 -18.79
CA ALA A 261 3.17 0.11 -19.90
C ALA A 261 2.40 0.90 -20.98
N GLY A 262 1.09 1.12 -20.83
CA GLY A 262 0.27 1.90 -21.77
C GLY A 262 0.77 3.34 -21.91
N GLU A 263 0.84 3.85 -23.17
CA GLU A 263 1.48 5.13 -23.46
C GLU A 263 0.67 6.29 -22.88
N ASP A 264 -0.42 6.59 -22.89
CA ASP A 264 -1.14 7.83 -22.50
C ASP A 264 -1.52 7.94 -21.01
N ARG A 265 -0.96 7.11 -20.17
CA ARG A 265 -1.31 7.03 -18.76
C ARG A 265 -0.55 8.06 -17.93
N CYS A 266 -1.20 8.63 -16.91
CA CYS A 266 -0.51 9.46 -15.94
C CYS A 266 0.41 8.62 -15.07
N TYR A 267 1.68 8.99 -15.02
CA TYR A 267 2.69 8.33 -14.19
C TYR A 267 3.65 9.33 -13.57
N LEU A 268 4.46 8.84 -12.65
CA LEU A 268 5.49 9.61 -11.96
C LEU A 268 6.86 9.26 -12.53
N GLU A 269 7.64 10.31 -12.83
CA GLU A 269 9.03 10.22 -13.26
C GLU A 269 9.91 10.92 -12.23
N GLU A 270 11.05 10.30 -11.83
CA GLU A 270 12.06 11.01 -11.06
C GLU A 270 12.84 11.96 -11.99
N HIS A 271 13.00 13.20 -11.56
CA HIS A 271 13.71 14.25 -12.28
C HIS A 271 14.78 14.85 -11.38
N LEU A 272 15.95 15.11 -11.92
CA LEU A 272 16.99 15.89 -11.24
C LEU A 272 16.88 17.35 -11.67
N ASP A 273 16.77 18.26 -10.68
CA ASP A 273 16.81 19.69 -10.97
C ASP A 273 18.25 20.17 -11.26
N ALA A 274 18.42 21.45 -11.55
CA ALA A 274 19.73 22.02 -11.88
C ALA A 274 20.76 21.95 -10.73
N GLU A 275 20.29 21.73 -9.50
CA GLU A 275 21.13 21.56 -8.31
C GLU A 275 21.25 20.08 -7.91
N GLU A 276 20.98 19.15 -8.85
CA GLU A 276 21.04 17.70 -8.64
C GLU A 276 20.09 17.19 -7.54
N ARG A 277 19.08 17.98 -7.14
CA ARG A 277 18.06 17.54 -6.19
C ARG A 277 17.02 16.73 -6.92
N ARG A 278 16.64 15.60 -6.33
CA ARG A 278 15.57 14.76 -6.85
C ARG A 278 14.22 15.42 -6.67
N ARG A 279 13.48 15.49 -7.75
CA ARG A 279 12.11 15.99 -7.84
C ARG A 279 11.21 14.92 -8.47
N HIS A 280 9.92 15.07 -8.29
CA HIS A 280 8.95 14.22 -8.93
C HIS A 280 8.22 14.99 -10.02
N LEU A 281 8.15 14.41 -11.19
CA LEU A 281 7.46 14.97 -12.34
C LEU A 281 6.24 14.10 -12.66
N LEU A 282 5.04 14.67 -12.55
CA LEU A 282 3.83 14.04 -13.06
C LEU A 282 3.81 14.22 -14.57
N VAL A 283 3.76 13.12 -15.31
CA VAL A 283 3.71 13.08 -16.77
C VAL A 283 2.31 12.66 -17.20
N ALA A 284 1.83 13.20 -18.32
CA ALA A 284 0.49 12.97 -18.86
C ALA A 284 -0.65 13.35 -17.89
N PHE A 285 -0.40 14.30 -16.97
CA PHE A 285 -1.40 14.75 -16.01
C PHE A 285 -2.48 15.58 -16.65
N ARG A 286 -3.74 15.12 -16.57
CA ARG A 286 -4.91 15.76 -17.18
C ARG A 286 -6.16 15.48 -16.37
N ARG A 287 -7.13 16.38 -16.43
CA ARG A 287 -8.38 16.21 -15.69
C ARG A 287 -9.35 15.27 -16.41
N ARG A 288 -9.45 15.38 -17.75
CA ARG A 288 -10.35 14.60 -18.60
C ARG A 288 -9.61 13.94 -19.76
N PRO A 289 -10.14 12.89 -20.37
CA PRO A 289 -9.48 12.21 -21.50
C PRO A 289 -9.17 13.13 -22.69
N GLY A 290 -10.01 14.14 -22.96
CA GLY A 290 -9.81 15.08 -24.06
C GLY A 290 -8.92 16.29 -23.75
N ASP A 291 -8.48 16.45 -22.50
CA ASP A 291 -7.62 17.57 -22.13
C ASP A 291 -6.18 17.34 -22.61
N ALA A 292 -5.48 18.42 -22.96
CA ALA A 292 -4.06 18.35 -23.26
C ALA A 292 -3.29 17.86 -22.03
N PRO A 293 -2.44 16.83 -22.18
CA PRO A 293 -1.63 16.31 -21.08
C PRO A 293 -0.61 17.35 -20.62
N LYS A 294 -0.42 17.48 -19.31
CA LYS A 294 0.52 18.40 -18.69
C LYS A 294 1.66 17.63 -18.05
N ARG A 295 2.80 18.29 -17.92
CA ARG A 295 3.90 17.88 -17.04
C ARG A 295 3.90 18.80 -15.83
N VAL A 296 3.85 18.24 -14.64
CA VAL A 296 3.77 19.00 -13.37
C VAL A 296 4.93 18.57 -12.48
N LEU A 297 5.82 19.52 -12.17
CA LEU A 297 6.93 19.29 -11.25
C LEU A 297 6.43 19.49 -9.80
N LEU A 298 6.71 18.49 -8.94
CA LEU A 298 6.37 18.47 -7.51
C LEU A 298 7.55 18.91 -6.65
#